data_b4f91f8b93a5c10aa3624024a6b9afd7
#
_entry.id   b4f91f8b93a5c10aa3624024a6b9afd7
#
_cell.length_a   1.000
_cell.length_b   1.000
_cell.length_c   1.000
_cell.angle_alpha   90.00
_cell.angle_beta   90.00
_cell.angle_gamma   90.00
#
_symmetry.space_group_name_H-M   'P 1'
#
loop_
_entity.id
_entity.type
_entity.pdbx_description
1 polymer ?
#
loop_
_entity_poly.entity_id
_entity_poly.type
_entity_poly.pdbx_seq_one_letter_code
_entity_poly.pdbx_strand_id
1 'polypeptide(L)'
;PNAWDIGVCNNLLNMLAREKGVEYDAEGSIAKSGKIIDDLLDKMLSISYHKLPPPKSIGVEWIHKELYPLLDKVADHPIEDRMRTAVEYIAISIVNDSPKTGKILVTGGGAFNHFLIQRLNELADEVEFYLPESDVINGKEAFAFAFLGLLRWLGKPNVLKSTTGASK
;
A
#
# COMPACT_ATOMS: atom_id res chain seq x y z
N PRO A 1 -19.38 2.67 6.83
CA PRO A 1 -18.08 2.49 6.14
C PRO A 1 -17.00 2.17 7.17
N ASN A 2 -16.07 1.30 6.79
CA ASN A 2 -14.94 0.91 7.60
C ASN A 2 -13.66 1.33 6.87
N ALA A 3 -12.61 1.65 7.62
CA ALA A 3 -11.28 1.95 7.08
C ALA A 3 -10.22 1.39 8.02
N TRP A 4 -9.15 0.87 7.46
CA TRP A 4 -7.97 0.38 8.18
C TRP A 4 -6.77 0.32 7.25
N ASP A 5 -5.56 0.25 7.83
CA ASP A 5 -4.33 0.04 7.08
C ASP A 5 -4.12 -1.46 6.87
N ILE A 6 -4.12 -1.90 5.63
CA ILE A 6 -3.82 -3.29 5.26
C ILE A 6 -2.35 -3.60 5.51
N GLY A 7 -1.48 -2.66 5.12
CA GLY A 7 -0.04 -2.77 5.20
C GLY A 7 0.64 -1.51 4.69
N VAL A 8 1.94 -1.60 4.51
CA VAL A 8 2.77 -0.53 3.92
C VAL A 8 2.78 -0.63 2.40
N CYS A 9 3.01 0.49 1.74
CA CYS A 9 3.17 0.54 0.29
C CYS A 9 4.36 1.44 -0.08
N ASN A 10 4.12 2.66 -0.56
CA ASN A 10 5.16 3.55 -1.06
C ASN A 10 6.27 3.85 -0.05
N ASN A 11 5.97 3.91 1.25
CA ASN A 11 6.99 4.13 2.27
C ASN A 11 8.09 3.06 2.23
N LEU A 12 7.70 1.79 2.06
CA LEU A 12 8.64 0.68 1.93
C LEU A 12 9.37 0.72 0.58
N LEU A 13 8.64 0.91 -0.52
CA LEU A 13 9.23 0.91 -1.86
C LEU A 13 10.18 2.09 -2.07
N ASN A 14 9.82 3.28 -1.59
CA ASN A 14 10.68 4.46 -1.69
C ASN A 14 11.93 4.35 -0.80
N MET A 15 11.83 3.68 0.34
CA MET A 15 12.99 3.38 1.17
C MET A 15 14.02 2.52 0.39
N LEU A 16 13.56 1.44 -0.25
CA LEU A 16 14.42 0.59 -1.07
C LEU A 16 14.95 1.32 -2.32
N ALA A 17 14.11 2.14 -2.98
CA ALA A 17 14.53 2.92 -4.14
C ALA A 17 15.67 3.89 -3.82
N ARG A 18 15.67 4.49 -2.63
CA ARG A 18 16.73 5.38 -2.17
C ARG A 18 18.07 4.66 -1.99
N GLU A 19 18.09 3.37 -1.65
CA GLU A 19 19.32 2.57 -1.62
C GLU A 19 19.96 2.46 -3.03
N LYS A 20 19.13 2.50 -4.10
CA LYS A 20 19.58 2.57 -5.49
C LYS A 20 19.93 3.99 -5.96
N GLY A 21 19.75 5.01 -5.11
CA GLY A 21 20.02 6.41 -5.44
C GLY A 21 18.88 7.12 -6.19
N VAL A 22 17.67 6.57 -6.20
CA VAL A 22 16.49 7.21 -6.79
C VAL A 22 15.42 7.48 -5.72
N GLU A 23 14.56 8.47 -5.94
CA GLU A 23 13.55 8.86 -4.96
C GLU A 23 12.43 7.81 -4.85
N TYR A 24 12.04 7.23 -5.98
CA TYR A 24 11.01 6.19 -6.09
C TYR A 24 11.23 5.31 -7.32
N ASP A 25 10.58 4.17 -7.38
CA ASP A 25 10.59 3.25 -8.52
C ASP A 25 9.50 3.67 -9.53
N ALA A 26 9.92 4.41 -10.58
CA ALA A 26 9.00 4.86 -11.62
C ALA A 26 8.33 3.66 -12.31
N GLU A 27 7.00 3.65 -12.27
CA GLU A 27 6.15 2.59 -12.86
C GLU A 27 6.41 1.18 -12.30
N GLY A 28 7.26 1.03 -11.27
CA GLY A 28 7.67 -0.25 -10.73
C GLY A 28 8.71 -0.98 -11.59
N SER A 29 9.45 -0.25 -12.42
CA SER A 29 10.39 -0.80 -13.41
C SER A 29 11.57 -1.54 -12.79
N ILE A 30 12.08 -1.05 -11.65
CA ILE A 30 13.17 -1.69 -10.91
C ILE A 30 12.67 -3.02 -10.33
N ALA A 31 11.56 -2.99 -9.60
CA ALA A 31 10.96 -4.19 -9.03
C ALA A 31 10.60 -5.23 -10.11
N LYS A 32 10.11 -4.80 -11.27
CA LYS A 32 9.77 -5.67 -12.39
C LYS A 32 10.95 -6.45 -12.95
N SER A 33 12.16 -5.90 -12.87
CA SER A 33 13.38 -6.55 -13.36
C SER A 33 13.96 -7.59 -12.40
N GLY A 34 13.52 -7.61 -11.14
CA GLY A 34 14.01 -8.51 -10.11
C GLY A 34 13.26 -9.84 -10.03
N LYS A 35 13.75 -10.70 -9.14
CA LYS A 35 13.18 -12.00 -8.81
C LYS A 35 12.69 -12.00 -7.35
N ILE A 36 11.72 -12.85 -7.05
CA ILE A 36 11.24 -13.02 -5.68
C ILE A 36 12.31 -13.77 -4.87
N ILE A 37 12.53 -13.30 -3.65
CA ILE A 37 13.30 -13.98 -2.61
C ILE A 37 12.28 -14.68 -1.71
N ASP A 38 12.02 -15.96 -1.96
CA ASP A 38 10.91 -16.71 -1.34
C ASP A 38 10.97 -16.68 0.19
N ASP A 39 12.14 -16.91 0.78
CA ASP A 39 12.34 -16.92 2.23
C ASP A 39 12.07 -15.53 2.87
N LEU A 40 12.36 -14.44 2.16
CA LEU A 40 12.00 -13.09 2.59
C LEU A 40 10.49 -12.88 2.51
N LEU A 41 9.87 -13.25 1.40
CA LEU A 41 8.44 -13.09 1.17
C LEU A 41 7.64 -13.83 2.27
N ASP A 42 7.98 -15.09 2.54
CA ASP A 42 7.34 -15.90 3.57
C ASP A 42 7.45 -15.26 4.96
N LYS A 43 8.62 -14.74 5.31
CA LYS A 43 8.83 -14.02 6.57
C LYS A 43 8.00 -12.74 6.66
N MET A 44 7.94 -11.95 5.60
CA MET A 44 7.13 -10.73 5.55
C MET A 44 5.64 -11.03 5.69
N LEU A 45 5.13 -12.04 5.00
CA LEU A 45 3.73 -12.46 5.08
C LEU A 45 3.35 -13.10 6.43
N SER A 46 4.33 -13.66 7.15
CA SER A 46 4.12 -14.27 8.47
C SER A 46 3.99 -13.26 9.61
N ILE A 47 4.25 -11.97 9.37
CA ILE A 47 4.18 -10.92 10.39
C ILE A 47 2.77 -10.88 11.02
N SER A 48 2.72 -10.85 12.33
CA SER A 48 1.48 -10.96 13.11
C SER A 48 0.44 -9.87 12.82
N TYR A 49 0.88 -8.70 12.36
CA TYR A 49 -0.01 -7.60 11.98
C TYR A 49 -1.08 -8.00 10.96
N HIS A 50 -0.75 -8.86 10.00
CA HIS A 50 -1.70 -9.32 8.97
C HIS A 50 -2.86 -10.12 9.54
N LYS A 51 -2.69 -10.71 10.72
CA LYS A 51 -3.71 -11.51 11.42
C LYS A 51 -4.60 -10.68 12.34
N LEU A 52 -4.28 -9.41 12.54
CA LEU A 52 -5.08 -8.52 13.39
C LEU A 52 -6.39 -8.16 12.71
N PRO A 53 -7.53 -8.22 13.44
CA PRO A 53 -8.80 -7.76 12.90
C PRO A 53 -8.83 -6.22 12.79
N PRO A 54 -9.63 -5.65 11.86
CA PRO A 54 -9.92 -4.22 11.85
C PRO A 54 -10.70 -3.77 13.11
N PRO A 55 -10.55 -2.51 13.53
CA PRO A 55 -9.72 -1.46 12.95
C PRO A 55 -8.24 -1.61 13.34
N LYS A 56 -7.35 -1.43 12.40
CA LYS A 56 -5.89 -1.50 12.63
C LYS A 56 -5.18 -0.37 11.86
N SER A 57 -4.06 0.12 12.40
CA SER A 57 -3.28 1.19 11.78
C SER A 57 -1.78 0.93 11.89
N ILE A 58 -1.01 1.43 10.93
CA ILE A 58 0.45 1.30 10.84
C ILE A 58 1.09 2.69 10.72
N GLY A 59 2.12 2.92 11.55
CA GLY A 59 3.03 4.06 11.38
C GLY A 59 4.34 3.67 10.69
N VAL A 60 5.15 4.66 10.36
CA VAL A 60 6.50 4.45 9.77
C VAL A 60 7.40 3.66 10.72
N GLU A 61 7.21 3.80 12.02
CA GLU A 61 7.95 3.10 13.07
C GLU A 61 7.81 1.58 12.95
N TRP A 62 6.65 1.13 12.48
CA TRP A 62 6.39 -0.28 12.26
C TRP A 62 7.26 -0.85 11.14
N ILE A 63 7.50 -0.09 10.06
CA ILE A 63 8.39 -0.50 8.96
C ILE A 63 9.79 -0.75 9.50
N HIS A 64 10.31 0.19 10.30
CA HIS A 64 11.64 0.08 10.89
C HIS A 64 11.76 -1.07 11.87
N LYS A 65 10.70 -1.38 12.60
CA LYS A 65 10.69 -2.45 13.61
C LYS A 65 10.53 -3.84 12.99
N GLU A 66 9.62 -4.00 12.06
CA GLU A 66 9.20 -5.33 11.59
C GLU A 66 9.80 -5.70 10.22
N LEU A 67 9.85 -4.76 9.27
CA LEU A 67 10.28 -5.05 7.90
C LEU A 67 11.76 -4.79 7.67
N TYR A 68 12.29 -3.69 8.21
CA TYR A 68 13.69 -3.33 8.00
C TYR A 68 14.67 -4.44 8.44
N PRO A 69 14.51 -5.09 9.60
CA PRO A 69 15.41 -6.18 10.01
C PRO A 69 15.35 -7.41 9.11
N LEU A 70 14.25 -7.63 8.38
CA LEU A 70 14.14 -8.71 7.41
C LEU A 70 14.87 -8.35 6.11
N LEU A 71 14.72 -7.11 5.65
CA LEU A 71 15.38 -6.60 4.45
C LEU A 71 16.91 -6.49 4.64
N ASP A 72 17.37 -6.12 5.82
CA ASP A 72 18.79 -6.02 6.17
C ASP A 72 19.48 -7.38 6.07
N LYS A 73 18.81 -8.46 6.48
CA LYS A 73 19.35 -9.84 6.39
C LYS A 73 19.57 -10.32 4.96
N VAL A 74 18.98 -9.68 3.99
CA VAL A 74 19.12 -9.98 2.55
C VAL A 74 19.74 -8.81 1.80
N ALA A 75 20.50 -7.95 2.49
CA ALA A 75 21.15 -6.78 1.88
C ALA A 75 22.16 -7.16 0.77
N ASP A 76 22.71 -8.37 0.80
CA ASP A 76 23.60 -8.90 -0.22
C ASP A 76 22.87 -9.29 -1.53
N HIS A 77 21.55 -9.41 -1.51
CA HIS A 77 20.77 -9.63 -2.73
C HIS A 77 20.65 -8.36 -3.55
N PRO A 78 20.52 -8.46 -4.90
CA PRO A 78 20.26 -7.32 -5.76
C PRO A 78 19.08 -6.50 -5.26
N ILE A 79 19.17 -5.18 -5.33
CA ILE A 79 18.08 -4.29 -4.91
C ILE A 79 16.80 -4.55 -5.69
N GLU A 80 16.92 -4.94 -6.96
CA GLU A 80 15.83 -5.34 -7.83
C GLU A 80 15.03 -6.51 -7.24
N ASP A 81 15.72 -7.52 -6.70
CA ASP A 81 15.10 -8.71 -6.12
C ASP A 81 14.40 -8.36 -4.80
N ARG A 82 15.01 -7.53 -3.97
CA ARG A 82 14.39 -7.03 -2.73
C ARG A 82 13.16 -6.18 -3.02
N MET A 83 13.22 -5.32 -4.03
CA MET A 83 12.08 -4.50 -4.46
C MET A 83 10.98 -5.36 -5.10
N ARG A 84 11.34 -6.37 -5.90
CA ARG A 84 10.39 -7.34 -6.45
C ARG A 84 9.63 -8.06 -5.35
N THR A 85 10.34 -8.52 -4.33
CA THR A 85 9.75 -9.20 -3.17
C THR A 85 8.85 -8.28 -2.37
N ALA A 86 9.25 -7.02 -2.18
CA ALA A 86 8.41 -6.02 -1.49
C ALA A 86 7.11 -5.72 -2.26
N VAL A 87 7.16 -5.61 -3.60
CA VAL A 87 5.95 -5.44 -4.42
C VAL A 87 5.04 -6.67 -4.31
N GLU A 88 5.59 -7.87 -4.36
CA GLU A 88 4.82 -9.11 -4.22
C GLU A 88 4.15 -9.20 -2.84
N TYR A 89 4.89 -8.93 -1.77
CA TYR A 89 4.36 -8.85 -0.41
C TYR A 89 3.19 -7.86 -0.29
N ILE A 90 3.33 -6.66 -0.85
CA ILE A 90 2.29 -5.63 -0.84
C ILE A 90 1.06 -6.14 -1.60
N ALA A 91 1.26 -6.69 -2.80
CA ALA A 91 0.17 -7.16 -3.64
C ALA A 91 -0.62 -8.31 -2.97
N ILE A 92 0.07 -9.30 -2.42
CA ILE A 92 -0.55 -10.42 -1.71
C ILE A 92 -1.32 -9.92 -0.47
N SER A 93 -0.72 -8.99 0.29
CA SER A 93 -1.38 -8.43 1.48
C SER A 93 -2.67 -7.70 1.13
N ILE A 94 -2.68 -6.91 0.05
CA ILE A 94 -3.88 -6.20 -0.43
C ILE A 94 -4.94 -7.19 -0.91
N VAL A 95 -4.58 -8.17 -1.74
CA VAL A 95 -5.53 -9.15 -2.29
C VAL A 95 -6.16 -9.98 -1.18
N ASN A 96 -5.38 -10.40 -0.18
CA ASN A 96 -5.88 -11.20 0.95
C ASN A 96 -6.91 -10.46 1.81
N ASP A 97 -6.77 -9.14 1.96
CA ASP A 97 -7.65 -8.28 2.77
C ASP A 97 -8.76 -7.61 1.94
N SER A 98 -8.78 -7.85 0.63
CA SER A 98 -9.76 -7.33 -0.32
C SER A 98 -11.06 -8.15 -0.33
N PRO A 99 -12.20 -7.55 -0.74
CA PRO A 99 -13.39 -8.31 -1.08
C PRO A 99 -13.07 -9.42 -2.10
N LYS A 100 -13.85 -10.48 -2.13
CA LYS A 100 -13.59 -11.61 -3.04
C LYS A 100 -14.09 -11.38 -4.46
N THR A 101 -14.98 -10.43 -4.66
CA THR A 101 -15.55 -10.07 -5.98
C THR A 101 -15.77 -8.57 -6.10
N GLY A 102 -15.79 -8.06 -7.32
CA GLY A 102 -16.15 -6.68 -7.63
C GLY A 102 -15.01 -5.82 -8.13
N LYS A 103 -15.16 -4.50 -7.98
CA LYS A 103 -14.16 -3.53 -8.45
C LYS A 103 -13.61 -2.71 -7.30
N ILE A 104 -12.30 -2.54 -7.26
CA ILE A 104 -11.58 -1.71 -6.29
C ILE A 104 -10.94 -0.55 -7.02
N LEU A 105 -11.34 0.67 -6.63
CA LEU A 105 -10.72 1.89 -7.12
C LEU A 105 -9.37 2.10 -6.43
N VAL A 106 -8.30 2.15 -7.21
CA VAL A 106 -6.96 2.45 -6.70
C VAL A 106 -6.63 3.94 -6.90
N THR A 107 -6.18 4.60 -5.85
CA THR A 107 -5.82 6.02 -5.87
C THR A 107 -4.56 6.29 -5.03
N GLY A 108 -4.05 7.54 -5.09
CA GLY A 108 -2.83 7.93 -4.40
C GLY A 108 -1.56 7.52 -5.16
N GLY A 109 -0.39 7.81 -4.60
CA GLY A 109 0.89 7.61 -5.29
C GLY A 109 1.17 6.17 -5.74
N GLY A 110 0.63 5.16 -5.04
CA GLY A 110 0.77 3.75 -5.43
C GLY A 110 0.07 3.40 -6.75
N ALA A 111 -0.93 4.20 -7.16
CA ALA A 111 -1.62 4.03 -8.44
C ALA A 111 -0.71 4.21 -9.66
N PHE A 112 0.38 4.96 -9.52
CA PHE A 112 1.38 5.16 -10.58
C PHE A 112 2.43 4.04 -10.65
N ASN A 113 2.41 3.09 -9.74
CA ASN A 113 3.24 1.90 -9.84
C ASN A 113 2.53 0.84 -10.68
N HIS A 114 2.67 0.93 -12.00
CA HIS A 114 1.99 0.05 -12.95
C HIS A 114 2.30 -1.43 -12.71
N PHE A 115 3.53 -1.73 -12.25
CA PHE A 115 3.89 -3.11 -11.95
C PHE A 115 3.13 -3.66 -10.72
N LEU A 116 2.95 -2.85 -9.69
CA LEU A 116 2.11 -3.24 -8.54
C LEU A 116 0.66 -3.49 -8.98
N ILE A 117 0.09 -2.61 -9.80
CA ILE A 117 -1.28 -2.79 -10.33
C ILE A 117 -1.40 -4.06 -11.16
N GLN A 118 -0.39 -4.34 -12.00
CA GLN A 118 -0.33 -5.59 -12.75
C GLN A 118 -0.36 -6.79 -11.81
N ARG A 119 0.47 -6.80 -10.76
CA ARG A 119 0.52 -7.90 -9.79
C ARG A 119 -0.79 -8.08 -9.03
N LEU A 120 -1.44 -6.97 -8.64
CA LEU A 120 -2.75 -7.02 -7.98
C LEU A 120 -3.79 -7.75 -8.84
N ASN A 121 -3.89 -7.40 -10.13
CA ASN A 121 -4.85 -8.02 -11.04
C ASN A 121 -4.47 -9.45 -11.43
N GLU A 122 -3.18 -9.82 -11.43
CA GLU A 122 -2.72 -11.20 -11.67
C GLU A 122 -2.98 -12.13 -10.48
N LEU A 123 -2.98 -11.60 -9.26
CA LEU A 123 -3.20 -12.36 -8.02
C LEU A 123 -4.68 -12.42 -7.62
N ALA A 124 -5.49 -11.51 -8.12
CA ALA A 124 -6.92 -11.46 -7.83
C ALA A 124 -7.71 -12.32 -8.82
N ASP A 125 -8.63 -13.16 -8.30
CA ASP A 125 -9.48 -14.01 -9.13
C ASP A 125 -10.67 -13.26 -9.74
N GLU A 126 -11.56 -12.73 -8.88
CA GLU A 126 -12.83 -12.10 -9.28
C GLU A 126 -12.92 -10.62 -8.90
N VAL A 127 -11.77 -10.00 -8.62
CA VAL A 127 -11.65 -8.58 -8.27
C VAL A 127 -10.84 -7.86 -9.34
N GLU A 128 -11.37 -6.73 -9.82
CA GLU A 128 -10.69 -5.83 -10.71
C GLU A 128 -10.15 -4.62 -9.93
N PHE A 129 -8.82 -4.46 -9.90
CA PHE A 129 -8.17 -3.24 -9.42
C PHE A 129 -8.06 -2.25 -10.58
N TYR A 130 -8.87 -1.20 -10.56
CA TYR A 130 -8.91 -0.24 -11.65
C TYR A 130 -8.39 1.14 -11.24
N LEU A 131 -7.77 1.81 -12.20
CA LEU A 131 -7.25 3.16 -12.06
C LEU A 131 -8.27 4.15 -12.65
N PRO A 132 -8.64 5.20 -11.94
CA PRO A 132 -9.39 6.31 -12.53
C PRO A 132 -8.45 7.17 -13.39
N GLU A 133 -9.02 8.18 -14.04
CA GLU A 133 -8.23 9.19 -14.75
C GLU A 133 -7.21 9.87 -13.81
N SER A 134 -6.08 10.29 -14.35
CA SER A 134 -4.97 10.89 -13.59
C SER A 134 -5.39 12.09 -12.75
N ASP A 135 -6.33 12.89 -13.26
CA ASP A 135 -6.85 14.07 -12.55
C ASP A 135 -7.60 13.68 -11.26
N VAL A 136 -8.29 12.54 -11.26
CA VAL A 136 -8.94 12.00 -10.07
C VAL A 136 -7.89 11.51 -9.06
N ILE A 137 -6.84 10.83 -9.53
CA ILE A 137 -5.75 10.38 -8.64
C ILE A 137 -5.07 11.57 -7.98
N ASN A 138 -4.69 12.57 -8.77
CA ASN A 138 -3.97 13.76 -8.30
C ASN A 138 -4.85 14.71 -7.48
N GLY A 139 -6.13 14.83 -7.83
CA GLY A 139 -7.08 15.74 -7.18
C GLY A 139 -7.79 15.19 -5.93
N LYS A 140 -7.69 13.88 -5.66
CA LYS A 140 -8.46 13.21 -4.60
C LYS A 140 -8.31 13.85 -3.23
N GLU A 141 -7.08 14.15 -2.81
CA GLU A 141 -6.84 14.73 -1.49
C GLU A 141 -7.38 16.15 -1.39
N ALA A 142 -7.13 16.97 -2.41
CA ALA A 142 -7.66 18.34 -2.46
C ALA A 142 -9.19 18.34 -2.40
N PHE A 143 -9.83 17.44 -3.16
CA PHE A 143 -11.29 17.28 -3.13
C PHE A 143 -11.79 16.83 -1.76
N ALA A 144 -11.13 15.82 -1.16
CA ALA A 144 -11.51 15.33 0.16
C ALA A 144 -11.41 16.43 1.23
N PHE A 145 -10.32 17.19 1.28
CA PHE A 145 -10.16 18.29 2.23
C PHE A 145 -11.15 19.43 1.98
N ALA A 146 -11.42 19.77 0.72
CA ALA A 146 -12.43 20.77 0.38
C ALA A 146 -13.83 20.33 0.86
N PHE A 147 -14.17 19.07 0.65
CA PHE A 147 -15.45 18.52 1.11
C PHE A 147 -15.55 18.48 2.64
N LEU A 148 -14.52 18.04 3.34
CA LEU A 148 -14.47 18.04 4.81
C LEU A 148 -14.57 19.46 5.38
N GLY A 149 -13.91 20.44 4.73
CA GLY A 149 -14.00 21.85 5.07
C GLY A 149 -15.40 22.40 4.89
N LEU A 150 -16.07 22.06 3.78
CA LEU A 150 -17.47 22.45 3.53
C LEU A 150 -18.42 21.88 4.58
N LEU A 151 -18.28 20.60 4.95
CA LEU A 151 -19.08 19.99 6.01
C LEU A 151 -18.88 20.74 7.33
N ARG A 152 -17.63 21.09 7.67
CA ARG A 152 -17.34 21.87 8.87
C ARG A 152 -17.98 23.26 8.85
N TRP A 153 -17.90 23.94 7.71
CA TRP A 153 -18.54 25.24 7.51
C TRP A 153 -20.07 25.18 7.72
N LEU A 154 -20.70 24.11 7.24
CA LEU A 154 -22.14 23.88 7.38
C LEU A 154 -22.55 23.35 8.77
N GLY A 155 -21.63 23.24 9.73
CA GLY A 155 -21.88 22.67 11.05
C GLY A 155 -22.21 21.18 11.05
N LYS A 156 -21.88 20.46 9.96
CA LYS A 156 -22.13 19.01 9.82
C LYS A 156 -20.92 18.20 10.31
N PRO A 157 -21.13 16.97 10.80
CA PRO A 157 -20.02 16.06 11.08
C PRO A 157 -19.17 15.85 9.83
N ASN A 158 -17.86 16.08 9.96
CA ASN A 158 -16.87 15.90 8.88
C ASN A 158 -15.95 14.70 9.09
N VAL A 159 -16.21 13.89 10.12
CA VAL A 159 -15.52 12.62 10.37
C VAL A 159 -16.54 11.55 10.71
N LEU A 160 -16.19 10.30 10.44
CA LEU A 160 -17.02 9.16 10.76
C LEU A 160 -16.46 8.44 11.99
N LYS A 161 -17.22 8.38 13.06
CA LYS A 161 -16.83 7.68 14.29
C LYS A 161 -16.43 6.22 14.04
N SER A 162 -17.09 5.56 13.09
CA SER A 162 -16.79 4.17 12.72
C SER A 162 -15.43 3.96 12.07
N THR A 163 -14.77 5.05 11.60
CA THR A 163 -13.45 4.99 10.96
C THR A 163 -12.36 5.59 11.83
N THR A 164 -12.67 6.67 12.57
CA THR A 164 -11.66 7.42 13.33
C THR A 164 -11.71 7.15 14.83
N GLY A 165 -12.79 6.58 15.34
CA GLY A 165 -13.05 6.48 16.78
C GLY A 165 -13.37 7.83 17.44
N ALA A 166 -13.41 8.95 16.70
CA ALA A 166 -13.65 10.27 17.23
C ALA A 166 -15.07 10.40 17.80
N SER A 167 -15.22 11.06 18.95
CA SER A 167 -16.51 11.25 19.61
C SER A 167 -17.32 12.43 19.07
N LYS A 168 -16.67 13.42 18.49
CA LYS A 168 -17.18 14.56 17.70
C LYS A 168 -16.04 15.40 17.16
#